data_3b7b04f81837b6714b818e52d62d3c22
#
_entry.id   3b7b04f81837b6714b818e52d62d3c22
#
_cell.length_a   1.000
_cell.length_b   1.000
_cell.length_c   1.000
_cell.angle_alpha   90.00
_cell.angle_beta   90.00
_cell.angle_gamma   90.00
#
_symmetry.space_group_name_H-M   'P 1'
#
loop_
_entity.id
_entity.type
_entity.pdbx_description
1 polymer ?
#
loop_
_entity_poly.entity_id
_entity_poly.type
_entity_poly.pdbx_seq_one_letter_code
_entity_poly.pdbx_strand_id
1 'polypeptide(L)'
;MKKLLLICSLLCTFALVGCSSKPNVKDVPVNDIKESILSKNLLDIPFNEIDAKDFYVFESIKDKIDEGFVINAMMNVKLRDVFVVKTSDAQAVTKAIEDYKTNSLRMFADGYGGEDNIESVSNSILKTVGNNVYFIATPNASDIEKAILEVIE
;
A
#
# COMPACT_ATOMS: atom_id res chain seq x y z
N MET A 1 -59.81 -36.60 -15.24
CA MET A 1 -59.38 -36.32 -13.86
C MET A 1 -57.86 -36.13 -13.84
N LYS A 2 -57.42 -34.93 -14.07
CA LYS A 2 -55.98 -34.59 -14.07
C LYS A 2 -55.74 -33.61 -12.92
N LYS A 3 -55.04 -34.11 -11.90
CA LYS A 3 -54.65 -33.30 -10.75
C LYS A 3 -53.50 -32.39 -11.16
N LEU A 4 -53.76 -31.11 -11.19
CA LEU A 4 -52.77 -30.04 -11.42
C LEU A 4 -52.00 -29.84 -10.12
N LEU A 5 -50.76 -30.32 -10.06
CA LEU A 5 -49.84 -30.07 -8.96
C LEU A 5 -49.17 -28.69 -9.21
N LEU A 6 -49.62 -27.71 -8.47
CA LEU A 6 -49.02 -26.38 -8.43
C LEU A 6 -47.81 -26.44 -7.49
N ILE A 7 -46.65 -26.56 -8.07
CA ILE A 7 -45.38 -26.46 -7.31
C ILE A 7 -45.09 -24.96 -7.17
N CYS A 8 -45.42 -24.40 -6.00
CA CYS A 8 -44.91 -23.09 -5.59
C CYS A 8 -43.41 -23.19 -5.36
N SER A 9 -42.65 -22.82 -6.37
CA SER A 9 -41.22 -22.60 -6.22
C SER A 9 -41.02 -21.31 -5.45
N LEU A 10 -40.80 -21.43 -4.14
CA LEU A 10 -40.43 -20.33 -3.27
C LEU A 10 -38.96 -19.99 -3.56
N LEU A 11 -38.74 -19.05 -4.49
CA LEU A 11 -37.42 -18.43 -4.69
C LEU A 11 -37.11 -17.59 -3.45
N CYS A 12 -36.39 -18.19 -2.50
CA CYS A 12 -35.69 -17.45 -1.47
C CYS A 12 -34.53 -16.71 -2.13
N THR A 13 -34.77 -15.49 -2.61
CA THR A 13 -33.72 -14.52 -2.90
C THR A 13 -33.10 -14.10 -1.57
N PHE A 14 -32.02 -14.78 -1.17
CA PHE A 14 -31.11 -14.26 -0.16
C PHE A 14 -30.45 -13.03 -0.76
N ALA A 15 -31.04 -11.86 -0.51
CA ALA A 15 -30.33 -10.60 -0.61
C ALA A 15 -29.22 -10.63 0.45
N LEU A 16 -28.03 -11.05 0.04
CA LEU A 16 -26.81 -10.80 0.78
C LEU A 16 -26.59 -9.29 0.76
N VAL A 17 -27.24 -8.60 1.67
CA VAL A 17 -26.84 -7.25 2.05
C VAL A 17 -25.52 -7.41 2.80
N GLY A 18 -24.45 -7.52 2.04
CA GLY A 18 -23.11 -7.32 2.55
C GLY A 18 -23.04 -5.88 3.02
N CYS A 19 -23.23 -5.64 4.32
CA CYS A 19 -22.76 -4.44 4.97
C CYS A 19 -21.23 -4.45 4.85
N SER A 20 -20.73 -4.01 3.71
CA SER A 20 -19.39 -3.48 3.58
C SER A 20 -19.41 -2.13 4.31
N SER A 21 -19.22 -2.17 5.63
CA SER A 21 -18.84 -0.97 6.36
C SER A 21 -17.51 -0.54 5.74
N LYS A 22 -17.55 0.55 4.95
CA LYS A 22 -16.30 1.19 4.52
C LYS A 22 -15.55 1.51 5.80
N PRO A 23 -14.28 1.11 5.93
CA PRO A 23 -13.50 1.50 7.09
C PRO A 23 -13.63 3.02 7.24
N ASN A 24 -13.78 3.48 8.47
CA ASN A 24 -13.92 4.91 8.77
C ASN A 24 -12.52 5.53 8.67
N VAL A 25 -12.10 5.80 7.43
CA VAL A 25 -10.76 6.31 7.15
C VAL A 25 -10.65 7.74 7.65
N LYS A 26 -9.73 7.95 8.59
CA LYS A 26 -9.41 9.27 9.13
C LYS A 26 -8.56 10.05 8.15
N ASP A 27 -8.86 11.32 7.99
CA ASP A 27 -8.01 12.26 7.26
C ASP A 27 -6.95 12.82 8.22
N VAL A 28 -5.75 12.24 8.18
CA VAL A 28 -4.62 12.57 9.06
C VAL A 28 -3.45 13.10 8.24
N PRO A 29 -2.57 13.94 8.81
CA PRO A 29 -1.31 14.33 8.18
C PRO A 29 -0.43 13.10 7.94
N VAL A 30 0.27 13.02 6.79
CA VAL A 30 1.19 11.89 6.51
C VAL A 30 2.35 11.82 7.51
N ASN A 31 2.69 12.93 8.17
CA ASN A 31 3.70 12.94 9.22
C ASN A 31 3.32 12.09 10.43
N ASP A 32 2.04 12.04 10.81
CA ASP A 32 1.57 11.21 11.92
C ASP A 32 1.76 9.72 11.58
N ILE A 33 1.52 9.35 10.31
CA ILE A 33 1.78 8.00 9.81
C ILE A 33 3.27 7.68 9.88
N LYS A 34 4.11 8.61 9.43
CA LYS A 34 5.58 8.46 9.49
C LYS A 34 6.05 8.25 10.93
N GLU A 35 5.60 9.08 11.86
CA GLU A 35 5.95 8.97 13.28
C GLU A 35 5.53 7.63 13.89
N SER A 36 4.35 7.11 13.51
CA SER A 36 3.90 5.78 13.93
C SER A 36 4.86 4.68 13.49
N ILE A 37 5.33 4.72 12.24
CA ILE A 37 6.30 3.75 11.70
C ILE A 37 7.65 3.87 12.43
N LEU A 38 8.17 5.09 12.57
CA LEU A 38 9.49 5.35 13.15
C LEU A 38 9.53 5.02 14.65
N SER A 39 8.47 5.33 15.41
CA SER A 39 8.40 5.07 16.85
C SER A 39 8.46 3.58 17.20
N LYS A 40 8.08 2.70 16.27
CA LYS A 40 8.09 1.25 16.45
C LYS A 40 9.42 0.59 16.08
N ASN A 41 10.42 1.36 15.63
CA ASN A 41 11.73 0.87 15.19
C ASN A 41 11.65 -0.29 14.17
N LEU A 42 10.71 -0.18 13.23
CA LEU A 42 10.47 -1.21 12.22
C LEU A 42 11.48 -1.18 11.06
N LEU A 43 12.30 -0.14 10.98
CA LEU A 43 13.38 0.00 10.00
C LEU A 43 14.70 -0.39 10.67
N ASP A 44 15.27 -1.48 10.22
CA ASP A 44 16.41 -2.18 10.81
C ASP A 44 17.79 -1.70 10.32
N ILE A 45 17.81 -0.73 9.40
CA ILE A 45 19.03 -0.17 8.80
C ILE A 45 18.93 1.35 8.65
N PRO A 46 20.04 2.06 8.46
CA PRO A 46 20.02 3.50 8.11
C PRO A 46 19.24 3.75 6.82
N PHE A 47 18.40 4.78 6.84
CA PHE A 47 17.52 5.15 5.74
C PHE A 47 17.56 6.65 5.44
N ASN A 48 17.15 7.01 4.21
CA ASN A 48 16.85 8.38 3.82
C ASN A 48 15.35 8.65 3.98
N GLU A 49 15.01 9.89 4.34
CA GLU A 49 13.64 10.41 4.24
C GLU A 49 13.62 11.47 3.14
N ILE A 50 12.66 11.37 2.23
CA ILE A 50 12.51 12.24 1.07
C ILE A 50 11.03 12.65 1.00
N ASP A 51 10.75 13.93 0.70
CA ASP A 51 9.38 14.33 0.34
C ASP A 51 8.97 13.59 -0.94
N ALA A 52 7.74 13.07 -0.98
CA ALA A 52 7.27 12.31 -2.14
C ALA A 52 7.34 13.13 -3.44
N LYS A 53 7.13 14.45 -3.38
CA LYS A 53 7.20 15.34 -4.54
C LYS A 53 8.63 15.49 -5.09
N ASP A 54 9.63 15.21 -4.28
CA ASP A 54 11.05 15.30 -4.65
C ASP A 54 11.64 13.94 -5.05
N PHE A 55 10.86 12.87 -4.90
CA PHE A 55 11.31 11.54 -5.27
C PHE A 55 11.09 11.28 -6.76
N TYR A 56 12.12 10.83 -7.45
CA TYR A 56 12.14 10.69 -8.92
C TYR A 56 11.00 9.85 -9.51
N VAL A 57 10.47 8.89 -8.75
CA VAL A 57 9.32 8.04 -9.17
C VAL A 57 8.07 8.88 -9.44
N PHE A 58 7.91 9.98 -8.72
CA PHE A 58 6.73 10.83 -8.77
C PHE A 58 6.93 12.13 -9.55
N GLU A 59 8.10 12.35 -10.17
CA GLU A 59 8.44 13.61 -10.87
C GLU A 59 7.38 14.03 -11.89
N SER A 60 6.84 13.07 -12.67
CA SER A 60 5.84 13.36 -13.70
C SER A 60 4.43 13.61 -13.18
N ILE A 61 4.17 13.33 -11.91
CA ILE A 61 2.84 13.43 -11.28
C ILE A 61 2.87 14.22 -9.97
N LYS A 62 3.92 14.98 -9.71
CA LYS A 62 4.10 15.70 -8.44
C LYS A 62 2.99 16.72 -8.15
N ASP A 63 2.34 17.25 -9.18
CA ASP A 63 1.19 18.14 -9.10
C ASP A 63 -0.09 17.42 -8.59
N LYS A 64 -0.14 16.10 -8.64
CA LYS A 64 -1.24 15.27 -8.15
C LYS A 64 -1.04 14.79 -6.70
N ILE A 65 0.11 15.08 -6.10
CA ILE A 65 0.43 14.72 -4.72
C ILE A 65 0.08 15.87 -3.80
N ASP A 66 -0.77 15.64 -2.81
CA ASP A 66 -1.07 16.63 -1.79
C ASP A 66 0.09 16.70 -0.77
N GLU A 67 0.41 15.58 -0.15
CA GLU A 67 1.54 15.38 0.76
C GLU A 67 2.01 13.92 0.71
N GLY A 68 3.26 13.66 1.12
CA GLY A 68 3.78 12.30 1.14
C GLY A 68 5.23 12.23 1.56
N PHE A 69 5.66 11.04 1.94
CA PHE A 69 7.06 10.75 2.22
C PHE A 69 7.49 9.43 1.57
N VAL A 70 8.77 9.35 1.33
CA VAL A 70 9.48 8.15 0.90
C VAL A 70 10.58 7.87 1.90
N ILE A 71 10.63 6.64 2.38
CA ILE A 71 11.76 6.10 3.12
C ILE A 71 12.42 5.06 2.23
N ASN A 72 13.74 5.13 2.09
CA ASN A 72 14.52 4.12 1.39
C ASN A 72 15.86 3.86 2.10
N ALA A 73 16.44 2.68 1.88
CA ALA A 73 17.73 2.33 2.44
C ALA A 73 18.84 3.31 1.98
N MET A 74 19.73 3.72 2.89
CA MET A 74 20.95 4.48 2.51
C MET A 74 21.94 3.61 1.73
N MET A 75 21.87 2.29 1.86
CA MET A 75 22.72 1.34 1.16
C MET A 75 22.00 0.80 -0.07
N ASN A 76 22.55 1.01 -1.25
CA ASN A 76 21.97 0.59 -2.53
C ASN A 76 21.90 -0.93 -2.75
N VAL A 77 22.50 -1.74 -1.87
CA VAL A 77 22.42 -3.20 -1.89
C VAL A 77 21.29 -3.74 -1.00
N LYS A 78 20.55 -2.86 -0.31
CA LYS A 78 19.43 -3.21 0.56
C LYS A 78 18.15 -2.57 0.10
N LEU A 79 17.08 -3.34 0.11
CA LEU A 79 15.74 -2.86 -0.20
C LEU A 79 14.94 -2.67 1.09
N ARG A 80 14.65 -1.43 1.40
CA ARG A 80 13.82 -0.99 2.53
C ARG A 80 13.04 0.24 2.10
N ASP A 81 12.00 0.00 1.30
CA ASP A 81 11.20 1.08 0.73
C ASP A 81 9.85 1.18 1.42
N VAL A 82 9.52 2.36 1.89
CA VAL A 82 8.20 2.71 2.42
C VAL A 82 7.79 4.05 1.80
N PHE A 83 6.76 4.02 0.96
CA PHE A 83 6.16 5.20 0.36
C PHE A 83 4.76 5.39 0.95
N VAL A 84 4.44 6.58 1.39
CA VAL A 84 3.08 6.98 1.77
C VAL A 84 2.76 8.29 1.08
N VAL A 85 1.72 8.29 0.26
CA VAL A 85 1.34 9.43 -0.58
C VAL A 85 -0.15 9.70 -0.41
N LYS A 86 -0.49 10.92 -0.01
CA LYS A 86 -1.85 11.43 0.03
C LYS A 86 -2.15 12.15 -1.28
N THR A 87 -3.25 11.75 -1.93
CA THR A 87 -3.58 12.21 -3.28
C THR A 87 -5.07 12.10 -3.58
N SER A 88 -5.56 12.97 -4.46
CA SER A 88 -6.88 12.83 -5.08
C SER A 88 -6.87 11.96 -6.34
N ASP A 89 -5.68 11.61 -6.88
CA ASP A 89 -5.49 10.76 -8.07
C ASP A 89 -4.71 9.48 -7.71
N ALA A 90 -5.33 8.62 -6.92
CA ALA A 90 -4.72 7.36 -6.48
C ALA A 90 -4.28 6.46 -7.65
N GLN A 91 -4.97 6.54 -8.80
CA GLN A 91 -4.61 5.74 -9.96
C GLN A 91 -3.25 6.14 -10.54
N ALA A 92 -2.97 7.43 -10.65
CA ALA A 92 -1.69 7.92 -11.14
C ALA A 92 -0.54 7.52 -10.22
N VAL A 93 -0.72 7.65 -8.89
CA VAL A 93 0.29 7.26 -7.91
C VAL A 93 0.51 5.74 -7.91
N THR A 94 -0.56 4.94 -7.92
CA THR A 94 -0.46 3.47 -8.00
C THR A 94 0.31 3.04 -9.23
N LYS A 95 -0.02 3.62 -10.41
CA LYS A 95 0.69 3.30 -11.65
C LYS A 95 2.19 3.64 -11.57
N ALA A 96 2.55 4.80 -11.03
CA ALA A 96 3.97 5.19 -10.89
C ALA A 96 4.73 4.19 -10.00
N ILE A 97 4.10 3.71 -8.92
CA ILE A 97 4.69 2.69 -8.04
C ILE A 97 4.78 1.31 -8.73
N GLU A 98 3.78 0.90 -9.51
CA GLU A 98 3.84 -0.34 -10.29
C GLU A 98 4.96 -0.30 -11.33
N ASP A 99 5.12 0.82 -12.02
CA ASP A 99 6.23 1.03 -12.97
C ASP A 99 7.59 0.98 -12.23
N TYR A 100 7.69 1.57 -11.03
CA TYR A 100 8.86 1.46 -10.17
C TYR A 100 9.16 0.01 -9.77
N LYS A 101 8.17 -0.75 -9.31
CA LYS A 101 8.33 -2.18 -8.98
C LYS A 101 8.88 -2.96 -10.16
N THR A 102 8.30 -2.75 -11.33
CA THR A 102 8.66 -3.51 -12.54
C THR A 102 10.06 -3.19 -13.03
N ASN A 103 10.46 -1.92 -12.99
CA ASN A 103 11.70 -1.45 -13.60
C ASN A 103 12.87 -1.40 -12.63
N SER A 104 12.64 -0.92 -11.40
CA SER A 104 13.72 -0.67 -10.43
C SER A 104 13.93 -1.82 -9.45
N LEU A 105 12.85 -2.52 -9.05
CA LEU A 105 12.99 -3.61 -8.07
C LEU A 105 13.29 -4.98 -8.67
N ARG A 106 13.28 -5.09 -10.01
CA ARG A 106 13.56 -6.36 -10.67
C ARG A 106 14.92 -6.96 -10.28
N MET A 107 15.95 -6.13 -10.18
CA MET A 107 17.28 -6.60 -9.78
C MET A 107 17.29 -7.26 -8.38
N PHE A 108 16.50 -6.74 -7.45
CA PHE A 108 16.37 -7.31 -6.11
C PHE A 108 15.58 -8.62 -6.14
N ALA A 109 14.51 -8.69 -6.95
CA ALA A 109 13.77 -9.93 -7.18
C ALA A 109 14.64 -11.03 -7.80
N ASP A 110 15.60 -10.65 -8.65
CA ASP A 110 16.57 -11.55 -9.28
C ASP A 110 17.76 -11.93 -8.34
N GLY A 111 17.75 -11.45 -7.06
CA GLY A 111 18.69 -11.87 -6.02
C GLY A 111 19.79 -10.88 -5.66
N TYR A 112 19.81 -9.67 -6.24
CA TYR A 112 20.79 -8.67 -5.85
C TYR A 112 20.62 -8.28 -4.37
N GLY A 113 21.72 -8.37 -3.61
CA GLY A 113 21.75 -8.01 -2.19
C GLY A 113 21.23 -9.08 -1.22
N GLY A 114 20.81 -10.28 -1.73
CA GLY A 114 20.50 -11.45 -0.92
C GLY A 114 19.01 -11.75 -0.72
N GLU A 115 18.74 -12.81 0.04
CA GLU A 115 17.38 -13.37 0.20
C GLU A 115 16.37 -12.40 0.82
N ASP A 116 16.79 -11.56 1.76
CA ASP A 116 15.93 -10.57 2.39
C ASP A 116 15.39 -9.53 1.41
N ASN A 117 16.13 -9.23 0.33
CA ASN A 117 15.63 -8.37 -0.76
C ASN A 117 14.61 -9.10 -1.65
N ILE A 118 14.85 -10.38 -1.96
CA ILE A 118 13.88 -11.22 -2.69
C ILE A 118 12.56 -11.27 -1.90
N GLU A 119 12.64 -11.50 -0.60
CA GLU A 119 11.49 -11.51 0.29
C GLU A 119 10.79 -10.16 0.32
N SER A 120 11.53 -9.05 0.42
CA SER A 120 10.98 -7.70 0.42
C SER A 120 10.19 -7.38 -0.85
N VAL A 121 10.65 -7.85 -2.03
CA VAL A 121 9.92 -7.68 -3.29
C VAL A 121 8.70 -8.57 -3.34
N SER A 122 8.84 -9.87 -3.02
CA SER A 122 7.77 -10.86 -3.13
C SER A 122 6.60 -10.57 -2.18
N ASN A 123 6.91 -10.09 -0.97
CA ASN A 123 5.94 -9.74 0.07
C ASN A 123 5.56 -8.26 0.07
N SER A 124 5.96 -7.51 -0.97
CA SER A 124 5.66 -6.08 -1.04
C SER A 124 4.17 -5.80 -1.07
N ILE A 125 3.77 -4.76 -0.36
CA ILE A 125 2.38 -4.33 -0.22
C ILE A 125 2.18 -3.02 -0.98
N LEU A 126 1.18 -2.95 -1.85
CA LEU A 126 0.71 -1.72 -2.49
C LEU A 126 -0.80 -1.64 -2.32
N LYS A 127 -1.26 -0.64 -1.58
CA LYS A 127 -2.69 -0.46 -1.29
C LYS A 127 -3.10 1.02 -1.31
N THR A 128 -4.40 1.21 -1.51
CA THR A 128 -5.08 2.50 -1.37
C THR A 128 -6.12 2.39 -0.26
N VAL A 129 -6.03 3.29 0.73
CA VAL A 129 -6.99 3.40 1.82
C VAL A 129 -7.40 4.87 1.96
N GLY A 130 -8.66 5.18 1.62
CA GLY A 130 -9.11 6.56 1.49
C GLY A 130 -8.36 7.29 0.38
N ASN A 131 -7.74 8.42 0.73
CA ASN A 131 -6.87 9.21 -0.15
C ASN A 131 -5.36 8.90 0.03
N ASN A 132 -5.03 7.89 0.83
CA ASN A 132 -3.65 7.46 1.03
C ASN A 132 -3.34 6.25 0.12
N VAL A 133 -2.27 6.37 -0.67
CA VAL A 133 -1.64 5.25 -1.38
C VAL A 133 -0.33 4.95 -0.67
N TYR A 134 -0.12 3.70 -0.28
CA TYR A 134 1.14 3.30 0.32
C TYR A 134 1.74 2.07 -0.34
N PHE A 135 3.05 2.07 -0.38
CA PHE A 135 3.88 0.97 -0.87
C PHE A 135 4.93 0.61 0.18
N ILE A 136 5.09 -0.68 0.43
CA ILE A 136 6.04 -1.20 1.42
C ILE A 136 6.78 -2.36 0.78
N ALA A 137 8.11 -2.27 0.69
CA ALA A 137 9.00 -3.35 0.24
C ALA A 137 10.14 -3.51 1.26
N THR A 138 9.85 -4.24 2.33
CA THR A 138 10.74 -4.55 3.43
C THR A 138 10.45 -5.97 3.93
N PRO A 139 11.37 -6.64 4.63
CA PRO A 139 11.11 -7.97 5.20
C PRO A 139 9.94 -7.99 6.20
N ASN A 140 9.71 -6.88 6.91
CA ASN A 140 8.63 -6.72 7.89
C ASN A 140 7.47 -5.85 7.38
N ALA A 141 7.14 -5.96 6.09
CA ALA A 141 6.11 -5.14 5.44
C ALA A 141 4.75 -5.17 6.16
N SER A 142 4.33 -6.34 6.68
CA SER A 142 3.07 -6.49 7.42
C SER A 142 3.02 -5.68 8.72
N ASP A 143 4.13 -5.53 9.43
CA ASP A 143 4.15 -4.76 10.68
C ASP A 143 4.16 -3.26 10.40
N ILE A 144 4.82 -2.84 9.31
CA ILE A 144 4.74 -1.45 8.83
C ILE A 144 3.32 -1.13 8.38
N GLU A 145 2.67 -2.03 7.65
CA GLU A 145 1.25 -1.84 7.25
C GLU A 145 0.35 -1.66 8.47
N LYS A 146 0.50 -2.48 9.52
CA LYS A 146 -0.26 -2.31 10.77
C LYS A 146 -0.03 -0.93 11.38
N ALA A 147 1.22 -0.45 11.40
CA ALA A 147 1.54 0.88 11.91
C ALA A 147 0.85 2.00 11.12
N ILE A 148 0.72 1.85 9.80
CA ILE A 148 -0.03 2.78 8.94
C ILE A 148 -1.53 2.72 9.27
N LEU A 149 -2.12 1.51 9.29
CA LEU A 149 -3.55 1.31 9.49
C LEU A 149 -4.02 1.79 10.87
N GLU A 150 -3.22 1.61 11.93
CA GLU A 150 -3.53 2.12 13.28
C GLU A 150 -3.76 3.64 13.32
N VAL A 151 -3.17 4.39 12.39
CA VAL A 151 -3.33 5.85 12.33
C VAL A 151 -4.52 6.23 11.47
N ILE A 152 -4.73 5.55 10.33
CA ILE A 152 -5.71 5.96 9.32
C ILE A 152 -7.08 5.28 9.45
N GLU A 153 -7.23 4.24 10.27
CA GLU A 153 -8.48 3.54 10.60
C GLU A 153 -8.90 3.80 12.05
#